data_cbc56ed8abf211d0d892bb0f6a64bd0b
#
_entry.id   cbc56ed8abf211d0d892bb0f6a64bd0b
#
_cell.length_a   1.000
_cell.length_b   1.000
_cell.length_c   1.000
_cell.angle_alpha   90.00
_cell.angle_beta   90.00
_cell.angle_gamma   90.00
#
_symmetry.space_group_name_H-M   'P 1'
#
loop_
_entity.id
_entity.type
_entity.pdbx_description
1 polymer ?
#
loop_
_entity_poly.entity_id
_entity_poly.type
_entity_poly.pdbx_seq_one_letter_code
_entity_poly.pdbx_strand_id
1 'polypeptide(L)'
;FGGAVVTPEGDVSRGKDGWQRAYEEQRAHRRTQLDLMRRFAEGPICRMLQLVRHFGDEEDDGAPCGLCDVCAPNDGIATETRRTSPMEDAALRRALELLRQRDGQTTGQLHAEVVKQFPSIERRAFEELLGGLVRAGLARLEDDEFEKEGRVIRFRRAFLTGEGSRPGAAIDARVAVPPSSAAKKGSFSKWAWARIA
;
A
#
# COMPACT_ATOMS: atom_id res chain seq x y z
N PHE A 1 23.12 23.78 -0.03
CA PHE A 1 23.66 23.11 1.16
C PHE A 1 23.73 24.11 2.31
N GLY A 2 22.78 24.02 3.26
CA GLY A 2 22.56 25.05 4.27
C GLY A 2 23.53 25.09 5.45
N GLY A 3 24.58 24.30 5.46
CA GLY A 3 25.49 24.18 6.60
C GLY A 3 26.77 25.00 6.53
N ALA A 4 27.14 25.48 5.36
CA ALA A 4 28.33 26.31 5.16
C ALA A 4 28.10 27.32 4.04
N VAL A 5 28.70 28.48 4.16
CA VAL A 5 28.77 29.49 3.10
C VAL A 5 30.25 29.63 2.72
N VAL A 6 30.52 29.49 1.43
CA VAL A 6 31.85 29.68 0.88
C VAL A 6 31.87 31.04 0.24
N THR A 7 32.81 31.91 0.65
CA THR A 7 33.01 33.23 0.04
C THR A 7 33.72 33.11 -1.30
N PRO A 8 33.68 34.14 -2.16
CA PRO A 8 34.43 34.13 -3.41
C PRO A 8 35.95 33.97 -3.22
N GLU A 9 36.46 34.34 -2.05
CA GLU A 9 37.88 34.23 -1.66
C GLU A 9 38.24 32.82 -1.17
N GLY A 10 37.21 31.91 -1.03
CA GLY A 10 37.39 30.52 -0.60
C GLY A 10 37.27 30.30 0.88
N ASP A 11 36.94 31.33 1.67
CA ASP A 11 36.70 31.18 3.10
C ASP A 11 35.38 30.47 3.35
N VAL A 12 35.41 29.52 4.29
CA VAL A 12 34.24 28.75 4.70
C VAL A 12 33.70 29.30 6.01
N SER A 13 32.51 29.85 5.98
CA SER A 13 31.81 30.32 7.18
C SER A 13 30.64 29.40 7.52
N ARG A 14 30.25 29.41 8.79
CA ARG A 14 29.07 28.69 9.27
C ARG A 14 27.82 29.26 8.63
N GLY A 15 26.97 28.40 8.06
CA GLY A 15 25.67 28.80 7.51
C GLY A 15 24.71 29.28 8.58
N LYS A 16 23.51 29.71 8.16
CA LYS A 16 22.47 30.22 9.07
C LYS A 16 22.14 29.20 10.14
N ASP A 17 22.04 29.63 11.39
CA ASP A 17 21.55 28.80 12.47
C ASP A 17 20.13 28.31 12.15
N GLY A 18 19.83 27.03 12.45
CA GLY A 18 18.50 26.44 12.15
C GLY A 18 18.39 25.71 10.82
N TRP A 19 19.43 25.70 9.96
CA TRP A 19 19.41 24.97 8.68
C TRP A 19 19.13 23.48 8.85
N GLN A 20 19.57 22.89 9.97
CA GLN A 20 19.35 21.48 10.28
C GLN A 20 17.86 21.16 10.38
N ARG A 21 17.11 22.02 11.05
CA ARG A 21 15.65 21.85 11.20
C ARG A 21 14.95 21.87 9.84
N ALA A 22 15.25 22.88 9.01
CA ALA A 22 14.66 22.96 7.67
C ALA A 22 15.03 21.76 6.80
N TYR A 23 16.26 21.26 6.92
CA TYR A 23 16.72 20.07 6.23
C TYR A 23 15.98 18.81 6.71
N GLU A 24 15.81 18.63 8.01
CA GLU A 24 15.10 17.51 8.61
C GLU A 24 13.61 17.52 8.23
N GLU A 25 12.97 18.70 8.24
CA GLU A 25 11.59 18.87 7.79
C GLU A 25 11.44 18.50 6.30
N GLN A 26 12.35 18.97 5.45
CA GLN A 26 12.33 18.61 4.03
C GLN A 26 12.58 17.12 3.81
N ARG A 27 13.49 16.51 4.58
CA ARG A 27 13.77 15.09 4.52
C ARG A 27 12.56 14.26 4.98
N ALA A 28 11.89 14.68 6.05
CA ALA A 28 10.67 14.06 6.53
C ALA A 28 9.56 14.14 5.48
N HIS A 29 9.37 15.32 4.88
CA HIS A 29 8.40 15.52 3.81
C HIS A 29 8.67 14.59 2.60
N ARG A 30 9.91 14.50 2.13
CA ARG A 30 10.29 13.57 1.04
C ARG A 30 10.03 12.10 1.39
N ARG A 31 10.28 11.70 2.64
CA ARG A 31 9.95 10.34 3.09
C ARG A 31 8.46 10.08 3.03
N THR A 32 7.65 11.04 3.51
CA THR A 32 6.19 10.92 3.43
C THR A 32 5.71 10.79 1.99
N GLN A 33 6.27 11.57 1.06
CA GLN A 33 5.93 11.46 -0.37
C GLN A 33 6.31 10.08 -0.95
N LEU A 34 7.50 9.56 -0.61
CA LEU A 34 7.92 8.22 -1.04
C LEU A 34 7.01 7.13 -0.47
N ASP A 35 6.59 7.25 0.78
CA ASP A 35 5.66 6.31 1.41
C ASP A 35 4.29 6.35 0.75
N LEU A 36 3.80 7.52 0.35
CA LEU A 36 2.55 7.65 -0.42
C LEU A 36 2.67 6.98 -1.80
N MET A 37 3.77 7.22 -2.52
CA MET A 37 4.03 6.57 -3.81
C MET A 37 4.12 5.05 -3.66
N ARG A 38 4.80 4.57 -2.63
CA ARG A 38 4.89 3.14 -2.35
C ARG A 38 3.52 2.53 -2.06
N ARG A 39 2.70 3.19 -1.25
CA ARG A 39 1.32 2.75 -0.98
C ARG A 39 0.48 2.71 -2.23
N PHE A 40 0.63 3.72 -3.09
CA PHE A 40 -0.04 3.73 -4.38
C PHE A 40 0.38 2.55 -5.26
N ALA A 41 1.69 2.26 -5.33
CA ALA A 41 2.23 1.21 -6.19
C ALA A 41 1.99 -0.21 -5.65
N GLU A 42 2.12 -0.40 -4.33
CA GLU A 42 2.08 -1.73 -3.71
C GLU A 42 0.73 -2.02 -3.01
N GLY A 43 -0.11 -1.01 -2.82
CA GLY A 43 -1.37 -1.14 -2.09
C GLY A 43 -2.43 -1.92 -2.86
N PRO A 44 -3.37 -2.57 -2.15
CA PRO A 44 -4.45 -3.36 -2.75
C PRO A 44 -5.68 -2.52 -3.12
N ILE A 45 -5.59 -1.21 -3.09
CA ILE A 45 -6.70 -0.29 -3.39
C ILE A 45 -6.66 0.06 -4.88
N CYS A 46 -7.81 0.21 -5.49
CA CYS A 46 -7.95 0.66 -6.88
C CYS A 46 -7.08 1.90 -7.16
N ARG A 47 -6.27 1.86 -8.23
CA ARG A 47 -5.34 2.95 -8.57
C ARG A 47 -6.06 4.25 -8.86
N MET A 48 -7.16 4.20 -9.63
CA MET A 48 -7.95 5.38 -9.95
C MET A 48 -8.55 5.98 -8.68
N LEU A 49 -9.16 5.17 -7.83
CA LEU A 49 -9.76 5.63 -6.58
C LEU A 49 -8.73 6.30 -5.64
N GLN A 50 -7.50 5.77 -5.59
CA GLN A 50 -6.43 6.41 -4.82
C GLN A 50 -6.05 7.78 -5.39
N LEU A 51 -5.99 7.92 -6.71
CA LEU A 51 -5.70 9.20 -7.37
C LEU A 51 -6.83 10.21 -7.13
N VAL A 52 -8.06 9.81 -7.34
CA VAL A 52 -9.25 10.64 -7.12
C VAL A 52 -9.26 11.19 -5.69
N ARG A 53 -9.06 10.34 -4.70
CA ARG A 53 -8.97 10.75 -3.28
C ARG A 53 -7.77 11.65 -3.00
N HIS A 54 -6.63 11.39 -3.65
CA HIS A 54 -5.43 12.22 -3.47
C HIS A 54 -5.64 13.65 -3.99
N PHE A 55 -6.39 13.82 -5.08
CA PHE A 55 -6.72 15.12 -5.65
C PHE A 55 -7.97 15.76 -5.04
N GLY A 56 -8.66 15.08 -4.12
CA GLY A 56 -9.81 15.62 -3.41
C GLY A 56 -11.06 15.78 -4.28
N ASP A 57 -11.22 14.92 -5.28
CA ASP A 57 -12.45 14.88 -6.08
C ASP A 57 -13.58 14.27 -5.25
N GLU A 58 -14.56 15.08 -4.91
CA GLU A 58 -15.71 14.70 -4.08
C GLU A 58 -16.90 14.21 -4.95
N GLU A 59 -16.82 14.37 -6.27
CA GLU A 59 -17.89 13.96 -7.20
C GLU A 59 -17.78 12.49 -7.60
N ASP A 60 -16.62 11.84 -7.30
CA ASP A 60 -16.40 10.42 -7.58
C ASP A 60 -17.24 9.53 -6.65
N ASP A 61 -17.93 8.56 -7.20
CA ASP A 61 -18.81 7.63 -6.47
C ASP A 61 -18.06 6.61 -5.61
N GLY A 62 -16.74 6.62 -5.64
CA GLY A 62 -15.89 5.70 -4.92
C GLY A 62 -15.88 4.28 -5.47
N ALA A 63 -16.38 4.06 -6.68
CA ALA A 63 -16.41 2.74 -7.32
C ALA A 63 -15.02 2.35 -7.86
N PRO A 64 -14.65 1.06 -7.82
CA PRO A 64 -13.44 0.55 -8.46
C PRO A 64 -13.49 0.77 -9.97
N CYS A 65 -12.38 1.19 -10.58
CA CYS A 65 -12.34 1.53 -12.01
C CYS A 65 -12.46 0.32 -12.96
N GLY A 66 -12.29 -0.89 -12.48
CA GLY A 66 -12.37 -2.12 -13.28
C GLY A 66 -11.21 -2.37 -14.26
N LEU A 67 -10.27 -1.43 -14.41
CA LEU A 67 -9.25 -1.45 -15.46
C LEU A 67 -7.81 -1.53 -14.95
N CYS A 68 -7.54 -1.13 -13.69
CA CYS A 68 -6.19 -1.13 -13.17
C CYS A 68 -5.72 -2.54 -12.76
N ASP A 69 -4.43 -2.68 -12.50
CA ASP A 69 -3.78 -3.92 -12.03
C ASP A 69 -4.41 -4.52 -10.76
N VAL A 70 -5.08 -3.70 -9.96
CA VAL A 70 -5.81 -4.13 -8.77
C VAL A 70 -7.20 -4.65 -9.13
N CYS A 71 -7.91 -3.96 -10.02
CA CYS A 71 -9.27 -4.30 -10.41
C CYS A 71 -9.31 -5.44 -11.45
N ALA A 72 -8.35 -5.45 -12.37
CA ALA A 72 -8.22 -6.44 -13.45
C ALA A 72 -6.82 -7.08 -13.43
N PRO A 73 -6.49 -7.87 -12.40
CA PRO A 73 -5.14 -8.38 -12.18
C PRO A 73 -4.66 -9.37 -13.26
N ASN A 74 -5.58 -9.91 -14.06
CA ASN A 74 -5.23 -10.81 -15.16
C ASN A 74 -4.88 -10.07 -16.46
N ASP A 75 -5.30 -8.81 -16.58
CA ASP A 75 -5.07 -7.97 -17.75
C ASP A 75 -3.88 -7.03 -17.53
N GLY A 76 -3.41 -6.92 -16.29
CA GLY A 76 -2.27 -6.08 -15.91
C GLY A 76 -0.92 -6.76 -16.16
N ILE A 77 -0.04 -6.10 -16.89
CA ILE A 77 1.31 -6.60 -17.24
C ILE A 77 2.24 -6.61 -16.01
N ALA A 78 1.91 -5.87 -14.95
CA ALA A 78 2.87 -5.54 -13.89
C ALA A 78 2.83 -6.44 -12.64
N THR A 79 1.79 -7.25 -12.43
CA THR A 79 1.65 -8.02 -11.19
C THR A 79 1.28 -9.46 -11.49
N GLU A 80 2.23 -10.36 -11.29
CA GLU A 80 1.92 -11.80 -11.28
C GLU A 80 1.07 -12.12 -10.05
N THR A 81 -0.02 -12.84 -10.26
CA THR A 81 -0.89 -13.32 -9.18
C THR A 81 -0.92 -14.84 -9.13
N ARG A 82 -0.99 -15.40 -7.94
CA ARG A 82 -1.20 -16.83 -7.70
C ARG A 82 -2.55 -17.07 -7.02
N ARG A 83 -3.08 -18.26 -7.18
CA ARG A 83 -4.20 -18.70 -6.34
C ARG A 83 -3.78 -18.87 -4.89
N THR A 84 -4.70 -18.64 -4.00
CA THR A 84 -4.52 -18.91 -2.57
C THR A 84 -4.40 -20.42 -2.31
N SER A 85 -3.62 -20.78 -1.31
CA SER A 85 -3.57 -22.15 -0.79
C SER A 85 -4.82 -22.47 0.03
N PRO A 86 -5.15 -23.75 0.27
CA PRO A 86 -6.30 -24.12 1.10
C PRO A 86 -6.27 -23.50 2.52
N MET A 87 -5.08 -23.34 3.10
CA MET A 87 -4.91 -22.70 4.40
C MET A 87 -5.19 -21.19 4.33
N GLU A 88 -4.70 -20.53 3.28
CA GLU A 88 -4.95 -19.10 3.04
C GLU A 88 -6.45 -18.85 2.78
N ASP A 89 -7.12 -19.74 2.02
CA ASP A 89 -8.56 -19.66 1.80
C ASP A 89 -9.34 -19.80 3.12
N ALA A 90 -8.92 -20.71 4.00
CA ALA A 90 -9.54 -20.87 5.31
C ALA A 90 -9.36 -19.60 6.18
N ALA A 91 -8.18 -19.00 6.14
CA ALA A 91 -7.90 -17.75 6.83
C ALA A 91 -8.74 -16.58 6.28
N LEU A 92 -8.91 -16.50 4.96
CA LEU A 92 -9.76 -15.50 4.31
C LEU A 92 -11.24 -15.69 4.66
N ARG A 93 -11.73 -16.94 4.71
CA ARG A 93 -13.10 -17.23 5.19
C ARG A 93 -13.28 -16.74 6.62
N ARG A 94 -12.31 -17.02 7.48
CA ARG A 94 -12.34 -16.53 8.85
C ARG A 94 -12.36 -15.02 8.94
N ALA A 95 -11.57 -14.32 8.12
CA ALA A 95 -11.58 -12.86 8.06
C ALA A 95 -12.94 -12.30 7.61
N LEU A 96 -13.57 -12.90 6.59
CA LEU A 96 -14.92 -12.53 6.17
C LEU A 96 -15.97 -12.76 7.24
N GLU A 97 -15.89 -13.86 7.98
CA GLU A 97 -16.79 -14.14 9.11
C GLU A 97 -16.67 -13.08 10.20
N LEU A 98 -15.44 -12.70 10.56
CA LEU A 98 -15.18 -11.65 11.55
C LEU A 98 -15.75 -10.30 11.09
N LEU A 99 -15.59 -9.97 9.81
CA LEU A 99 -16.16 -8.76 9.23
C LEU A 99 -17.70 -8.80 9.20
N ARG A 100 -18.32 -9.96 8.94
CA ARG A 100 -19.78 -10.11 9.04
C ARG A 100 -20.31 -9.90 10.45
N GLN A 101 -19.52 -10.29 11.46
CA GLN A 101 -19.87 -10.04 12.87
C GLN A 101 -19.71 -8.57 13.23
N ARG A 102 -18.65 -7.95 12.76
CA ARG A 102 -18.33 -6.54 12.99
C ARG A 102 -17.57 -5.98 11.81
N ASP A 103 -18.24 -5.21 10.99
CA ASP A 103 -17.65 -4.53 9.84
C ASP A 103 -16.74 -3.36 10.25
N GLY A 104 -15.87 -2.92 9.35
CA GLY A 104 -15.00 -1.78 9.58
C GLY A 104 -13.87 -2.01 10.61
N GLN A 105 -13.46 -3.25 10.82
CA GLN A 105 -12.35 -3.56 11.71
C GLN A 105 -11.01 -3.14 11.10
N THR A 106 -10.05 -2.77 11.95
CA THR A 106 -8.69 -2.51 11.47
C THR A 106 -8.03 -3.82 11.00
N THR A 107 -7.18 -3.72 9.97
CA THR A 107 -6.44 -4.90 9.48
C THR A 107 -5.60 -5.55 10.57
N GLY A 108 -5.19 -4.75 11.61
CA GLY A 108 -4.49 -5.25 12.79
C GLY A 108 -5.34 -6.12 13.68
N GLN A 109 -6.56 -5.69 13.95
CA GLN A 109 -7.52 -6.46 14.77
C GLN A 109 -7.90 -7.76 14.06
N LEU A 110 -8.20 -7.70 12.77
CA LEU A 110 -8.49 -8.89 11.97
C LEU A 110 -7.35 -9.89 11.98
N HIS A 111 -6.11 -9.43 11.76
CA HIS A 111 -4.95 -10.30 11.83
C HIS A 111 -4.80 -10.96 13.21
N ALA A 112 -4.94 -10.19 14.29
CA ALA A 112 -4.84 -10.73 15.66
C ALA A 112 -5.86 -11.84 15.94
N GLU A 113 -7.05 -11.79 15.37
CA GLU A 113 -8.05 -12.84 15.49
C GLU A 113 -7.77 -14.05 14.58
N VAL A 114 -7.34 -13.78 13.34
CA VAL A 114 -7.04 -14.84 12.36
C VAL A 114 -5.81 -15.65 12.78
N VAL A 115 -4.77 -15.01 13.30
CA VAL A 115 -3.52 -15.69 13.72
C VAL A 115 -3.74 -16.66 14.88
N LYS A 116 -4.79 -16.52 15.67
CA LYS A 116 -5.15 -17.49 16.72
C LYS A 116 -5.44 -18.90 16.16
N GLN A 117 -5.98 -18.97 14.94
CA GLN A 117 -6.28 -20.23 14.25
C GLN A 117 -5.22 -20.58 13.20
N PHE A 118 -4.55 -19.57 12.64
CA PHE A 118 -3.56 -19.71 11.56
C PHE A 118 -2.24 -19.02 11.93
N PRO A 119 -1.48 -19.55 12.91
CA PRO A 119 -0.30 -18.87 13.47
C PRO A 119 0.85 -18.69 12.47
N SER A 120 0.87 -19.45 11.38
CA SER A 120 1.88 -19.33 10.31
C SER A 120 1.66 -18.13 9.37
N ILE A 121 0.52 -17.43 9.47
CA ILE A 121 0.22 -16.28 8.62
C ILE A 121 0.76 -15.02 9.27
N GLU A 122 1.90 -14.57 8.79
CA GLU A 122 2.50 -13.31 9.21
C GLU A 122 1.65 -12.10 8.80
N ARG A 123 1.83 -10.99 9.50
CA ARG A 123 1.09 -9.74 9.27
C ARG A 123 1.15 -9.27 7.81
N ARG A 124 2.34 -9.31 7.21
CA ARG A 124 2.52 -8.89 5.83
C ARG A 124 1.76 -9.79 4.86
N ALA A 125 1.91 -11.10 5.02
CA ALA A 125 1.19 -12.07 4.20
C ALA A 125 -0.34 -11.91 4.33
N PHE A 126 -0.83 -11.63 5.54
CA PHE A 126 -2.26 -11.37 5.78
C PHE A 126 -2.75 -10.11 5.05
N GLU A 127 -1.96 -9.05 5.00
CA GLU A 127 -2.32 -7.84 4.25
C GLU A 127 -2.36 -8.08 2.73
N GLU A 128 -1.48 -8.93 2.21
CA GLU A 128 -1.52 -9.38 0.82
C GLU A 128 -2.76 -10.25 0.53
N LEU A 129 -3.14 -11.12 1.47
CA LEU A 129 -4.37 -11.92 1.42
C LEU A 129 -5.62 -11.05 1.41
N LEU A 130 -5.69 -10.02 2.27
CA LEU A 130 -6.78 -9.04 2.24
C LEU A 130 -6.87 -8.33 0.89
N GLY A 131 -5.72 -8.01 0.28
CA GLY A 131 -5.67 -7.53 -1.09
C GLY A 131 -6.31 -8.51 -2.10
N GLY A 132 -6.19 -9.80 -1.86
CA GLY A 132 -6.88 -10.84 -2.63
C GLY A 132 -8.41 -10.76 -2.51
N LEU A 133 -8.95 -10.50 -1.32
CA LEU A 133 -10.39 -10.27 -1.12
C LEU A 133 -10.89 -9.00 -1.83
N VAL A 134 -10.07 -7.96 -1.85
CA VAL A 134 -10.40 -6.72 -2.57
C VAL A 134 -10.49 -6.98 -4.08
N ARG A 135 -9.50 -7.69 -4.64
CA ARG A 135 -9.51 -8.07 -6.07
C ARG A 135 -10.68 -9.00 -6.42
N ALA A 136 -11.08 -9.88 -5.50
CA ALA A 136 -12.27 -10.73 -5.66
C ALA A 136 -13.58 -9.95 -5.46
N GLY A 137 -13.55 -8.65 -5.16
CA GLY A 137 -14.72 -7.84 -4.94
C GLY A 137 -15.49 -8.15 -3.65
N LEU A 138 -14.90 -8.88 -2.69
CA LEU A 138 -15.55 -9.31 -1.46
C LEU A 138 -15.34 -8.33 -0.30
N ALA A 139 -14.28 -7.53 -0.34
CA ALA A 139 -13.96 -6.53 0.67
C ALA A 139 -13.43 -5.25 0.01
N ARG A 140 -13.43 -4.16 0.78
CA ARG A 140 -12.75 -2.91 0.45
C ARG A 140 -11.87 -2.50 1.61
N LEU A 141 -10.75 -1.86 1.32
CA LEU A 141 -9.83 -1.34 2.30
C LEU A 141 -9.81 0.18 2.24
N GLU A 142 -9.91 0.82 3.40
CA GLU A 142 -9.85 2.27 3.54
C GLU A 142 -8.69 2.63 4.46
N ASP A 143 -7.91 3.64 4.04
CA ASP A 143 -6.89 4.21 4.91
C ASP A 143 -7.57 5.15 5.90
N ASP A 144 -7.15 5.09 7.17
CA ASP A 144 -7.64 5.91 8.25
C ASP A 144 -6.45 6.35 9.11
N GLU A 145 -6.63 7.42 9.88
CA GLU A 145 -5.58 7.93 10.75
C GLU A 145 -6.16 8.48 12.04
N PHE A 146 -5.39 8.38 13.11
CA PHE A 146 -5.69 9.08 14.35
C PHE A 146 -4.43 9.69 14.95
N GLU A 147 -4.59 10.77 15.65
CA GLU A 147 -3.51 11.43 16.37
C GLU A 147 -3.44 10.91 17.81
N LYS A 148 -2.24 10.49 18.22
CA LYS A 148 -1.94 10.13 19.59
C LYS A 148 -0.63 10.77 20.02
N GLU A 149 -0.69 11.59 21.06
CA GLU A 149 0.49 12.25 21.64
C GLU A 149 1.29 13.06 20.59
N GLY A 150 0.59 13.80 19.70
CA GLY A 150 1.22 14.58 18.63
C GLY A 150 1.81 13.73 17.47
N ARG A 151 1.51 12.42 17.44
CA ARG A 151 1.93 11.51 16.35
C ARG A 151 0.71 11.03 15.58
N VAL A 152 0.72 11.24 14.28
CA VAL A 152 -0.29 10.67 13.37
C VAL A 152 0.02 9.19 13.16
N ILE A 153 -0.90 8.33 13.60
CA ILE A 153 -0.84 6.88 13.42
C ILE A 153 -1.80 6.53 12.29
N ARG A 154 -1.24 6.03 11.20
CA ARG A 154 -2.01 5.59 10.03
C ARG A 154 -2.27 4.11 10.10
N PHE A 155 -3.49 3.71 9.76
CA PHE A 155 -3.92 2.32 9.75
C PHE A 155 -4.94 2.10 8.64
N ARG A 156 -5.29 0.84 8.37
CA ARG A 156 -6.32 0.49 7.39
C ARG A 156 -7.48 -0.21 8.06
N ARG A 157 -8.67 0.09 7.57
CA ARG A 157 -9.90 -0.62 7.90
C ARG A 157 -10.34 -1.47 6.73
N ALA A 158 -10.91 -2.63 7.04
CA ALA A 158 -11.52 -3.51 6.07
C ALA A 158 -13.05 -3.48 6.24
N PHE A 159 -13.73 -3.33 5.12
CA PHE A 159 -15.19 -3.33 5.03
C PHE A 159 -15.66 -4.39 4.05
N LEU A 160 -16.82 -4.98 4.29
CA LEU A 160 -17.45 -5.88 3.35
C LEU A 160 -18.09 -5.11 2.19
N THR A 161 -18.05 -5.74 1.02
CA THR A 161 -18.92 -5.35 -0.09
C THR A 161 -20.27 -6.06 0.02
N GLY A 162 -21.23 -5.71 -0.83
CA GLY A 162 -22.50 -6.45 -0.93
C GLY A 162 -22.31 -7.94 -1.21
N GLU A 163 -21.33 -8.30 -2.05
CA GLU A 163 -20.99 -9.70 -2.34
C GLU A 163 -20.31 -10.38 -1.14
N GLY A 164 -19.37 -9.72 -0.47
CA GLY A 164 -18.69 -10.26 0.70
C GLY A 164 -19.62 -10.48 1.90
N SER A 165 -20.73 -9.73 1.96
CA SER A 165 -21.74 -9.89 3.01
C SER A 165 -22.58 -11.15 2.84
N ARG A 166 -22.65 -11.71 1.62
CA ARG A 166 -23.44 -12.92 1.35
C ARG A 166 -22.84 -14.15 2.04
N PRO A 167 -23.61 -14.92 2.81
CA PRO A 167 -23.15 -16.19 3.34
C PRO A 167 -22.82 -17.16 2.19
N GLY A 168 -21.63 -17.78 2.26
CA GLY A 168 -21.20 -18.75 1.26
C GLY A 168 -20.65 -18.16 -0.04
N ALA A 169 -20.34 -16.86 -0.06
CA ALA A 169 -19.67 -16.25 -1.21
C ALA A 169 -18.40 -17.04 -1.58
N ALA A 170 -18.28 -17.40 -2.87
CA ALA A 170 -17.10 -18.11 -3.37
C ALA A 170 -15.88 -17.18 -3.27
N ILE A 171 -14.81 -17.69 -2.68
CA ILE A 171 -13.56 -16.94 -2.59
C ILE A 171 -12.67 -17.39 -3.75
N ASP A 172 -12.69 -16.63 -4.85
CA ASP A 172 -11.70 -16.75 -5.92
C ASP A 172 -10.64 -15.65 -5.73
N ALA A 173 -9.97 -15.70 -4.58
CA ALA A 173 -8.96 -14.72 -4.25
C ALA A 173 -7.64 -15.06 -4.95
N ARG A 174 -7.02 -14.05 -5.54
CA ARG A 174 -5.68 -14.12 -6.10
C ARG A 174 -4.75 -13.19 -5.33
N VAL A 175 -3.61 -13.69 -4.96
CA VAL A 175 -2.60 -12.97 -4.18
C VAL A 175 -1.45 -12.58 -5.09
N ALA A 176 -1.00 -11.34 -4.96
CA ALA A 176 0.18 -10.87 -5.69
C ALA A 176 1.40 -11.73 -5.32
N VAL A 177 2.15 -12.15 -6.32
CA VAL A 177 3.44 -12.80 -6.11
C VAL A 177 4.45 -11.69 -5.84
N PRO A 178 5.11 -11.67 -4.66
CA PRO A 178 6.14 -10.68 -4.43
C PRO A 178 7.22 -10.83 -5.50
N PRO A 179 7.77 -9.74 -6.04
CA PRO A 179 8.86 -9.82 -7.00
C PRO A 179 9.96 -10.67 -6.38
N SER A 180 10.36 -11.74 -7.08
CA SER A 180 11.42 -12.61 -6.60
C SER A 180 12.66 -11.74 -6.33
N SER A 181 13.30 -11.91 -5.18
CA SER A 181 14.55 -11.23 -4.84
C SER A 181 15.70 -11.56 -5.82
N ALA A 182 15.43 -12.44 -6.76
CA ALA A 182 16.26 -12.82 -7.89
C ALA A 182 16.00 -12.02 -9.17
N ALA A 183 15.25 -10.92 -9.13
CA ALA A 183 15.33 -9.95 -10.23
C ALA A 183 16.79 -9.50 -10.29
N LYS A 184 17.57 -10.21 -11.12
CA LYS A 184 18.97 -9.92 -11.49
C LYS A 184 19.07 -8.41 -11.58
N LYS A 185 20.03 -7.80 -10.87
CA LYS A 185 20.54 -6.48 -11.18
C LYS A 185 20.72 -6.45 -12.69
N GLY A 186 19.71 -5.99 -13.40
CA GLY A 186 19.81 -5.76 -14.82
C GLY A 186 20.97 -4.81 -14.96
N SER A 187 22.04 -5.28 -15.56
CA SER A 187 23.14 -4.46 -16.00
C SER A 187 22.49 -3.32 -16.80
N PHE A 188 22.39 -2.18 -16.19
CA PHE A 188 22.04 -0.96 -16.88
C PHE A 188 23.15 -0.74 -17.89
N SER A 189 22.90 -1.22 -19.11
CA SER A 189 23.88 -1.10 -20.18
C SER A 189 24.15 0.38 -20.40
N LYS A 190 25.42 0.75 -20.50
CA LYS A 190 25.96 2.08 -20.74
C LYS A 190 25.44 2.77 -22.04
N TRP A 191 24.37 2.27 -22.63
CA TRP A 191 23.87 2.69 -23.94
C TRP A 191 22.74 3.71 -23.93
N ALA A 192 22.27 4.15 -22.76
CA ALA A 192 21.13 5.07 -22.69
C ALA A 192 21.48 6.56 -22.86
N TRP A 193 22.77 6.93 -22.88
CA TRP A 193 23.18 8.36 -22.91
C TRP A 193 23.79 8.83 -24.22
N ALA A 194 23.83 8.01 -25.26
CA ALA A 194 24.50 8.36 -26.51
C ALA A 194 23.59 8.89 -27.64
N ARG A 195 22.37 9.33 -27.34
CA ARG A 195 21.44 9.83 -28.38
C ARG A 195 20.74 11.15 -28.03
N ILE A 196 21.36 12.01 -27.27
CA ILE A 196 20.96 13.42 -27.19
C ILE A 196 22.26 14.26 -27.28
N ALA A 197 22.76 14.43 -28.46
CA ALA A 197 23.68 15.48 -28.88
C ALA A 197 23.20 15.94 -30.25
#